data_87a962dc9de785e385c6e832e8e43103
#
_entry.id   87a962dc9de785e385c6e832e8e43103
#
_cell.length_a   1.000
_cell.length_b   1.000
_cell.length_c   1.000
_cell.angle_alpha   90.00
_cell.angle_beta   90.00
_cell.angle_gamma   90.00
#
_symmetry.space_group_name_H-M   'P 1'
#
loop_
_entity.id
_entity.type
_entity.pdbx_description
1 polymer ?
#
loop_
_entity_poly.entity_id
_entity_poly.type
_entity_poly.pdbx_seq_one_letter_code
_entity_poly.pdbx_strand_id
1 'polypeptide(L)'
;MSGTVLALELKGLSFTHAGVTEEVLRGVDLDVAQGSFALLVGDTGSGKSTMLSLVKPQIAPAGSKRGSVRVFGRNVEDLSNEESARTVGFVFQDPDNQIVCDSVWHEMAFGLENLGVPAAEMRRRVAEAGYFFGMGDWFHSPTDALSGGRKQLLALASTLVMQPRLLLLDEPAAQLDPIATKNFLHALFRVNRELGCTVMVATHAPDLMADYATCAYELRDGSVREIEDLAELKKGRDLEGVCGRRQGRSGSVSDAPAESMADIERPAGQRRGGPSFGGARAGFSITPAVDARGVWARYERDADWVLRGLDISVTTGEVHALVGGNGSGKSTLLALMAGVRRANRGALRVIPTKKALLPQDPKALFACECVEDELMEWAGIGAYGVAEAQAMLSRLGLASCADRHPYDLSGGQRQLLALGKVLLVGPQLLLLDEPTKGLDRTARKEVARLVDEARRGGATIVMATHDLEFASAVADRMSLLFDGEVACTEPVDEFFRNNLFYRL
;
A
#
# COMPACT_ATOMS: atom_id res chain seq x y z
N MET A 1 -27.66 35.43 -0.05
CA MET A 1 -27.03 34.18 0.41
C MET A 1 -26.93 33.27 -0.81
N SER A 2 -25.79 33.21 -1.48
CA SER A 2 -25.61 32.26 -2.58
C SER A 2 -25.50 30.89 -1.94
N GLY A 3 -26.51 30.04 -2.13
CA GLY A 3 -26.47 28.65 -1.62
C GLY A 3 -25.24 27.94 -2.14
N THR A 4 -24.47 27.32 -1.27
CA THR A 4 -23.32 26.48 -1.63
C THR A 4 -23.83 25.34 -2.51
N VAL A 5 -23.32 25.23 -3.73
CA VAL A 5 -23.66 24.11 -4.62
C VAL A 5 -22.99 22.85 -4.10
N LEU A 6 -23.79 21.82 -3.83
CA LEU A 6 -23.28 20.51 -3.41
C LEU A 6 -22.87 19.68 -4.64
N ALA A 7 -21.68 19.13 -4.61
CA ALA A 7 -21.22 18.16 -5.61
C ALA A 7 -21.70 16.75 -5.29
N LEU A 8 -21.74 16.40 -4.01
CA LEU A 8 -22.23 15.10 -3.51
C LEU A 8 -23.12 15.34 -2.30
N GLU A 9 -24.28 14.69 -2.27
CA GLU A 9 -25.20 14.67 -1.15
C GLU A 9 -25.66 13.23 -0.89
N LEU A 10 -25.42 12.75 0.31
CA LEU A 10 -25.92 11.46 0.82
C LEU A 10 -26.95 11.77 1.92
N LYS A 11 -28.13 11.14 1.85
CA LYS A 11 -29.19 11.32 2.87
C LYS A 11 -29.72 9.96 3.32
N GLY A 12 -29.49 9.64 4.59
CA GLY A 12 -29.94 8.42 5.25
C GLY A 12 -29.41 7.16 4.55
N LEU A 13 -28.23 7.20 3.93
CA LEU A 13 -27.71 6.10 3.14
C LEU A 13 -27.33 4.91 4.04
N SER A 14 -28.04 3.80 3.84
CA SER A 14 -27.73 2.51 4.46
C SER A 14 -27.50 1.46 3.39
N PHE A 15 -26.55 0.55 3.63
CA PHE A 15 -26.24 -0.51 2.68
C PHE A 15 -25.87 -1.82 3.37
N THR A 16 -26.40 -2.92 2.81
CA THR A 16 -26.08 -4.29 3.23
C THR A 16 -25.68 -5.09 1.99
N HIS A 17 -24.51 -5.72 2.00
CA HIS A 17 -24.07 -6.59 0.91
C HIS A 17 -24.96 -7.82 0.74
N ALA A 18 -25.09 -8.33 -0.47
CA ALA A 18 -25.81 -9.55 -0.74
C ALA A 18 -25.20 -10.73 0.05
N GLY A 19 -26.07 -11.53 0.67
CA GLY A 19 -25.63 -12.68 1.48
C GLY A 19 -25.09 -12.35 2.87
N VAL A 20 -25.08 -11.06 3.28
CA VAL A 20 -24.68 -10.61 4.62
C VAL A 20 -25.90 -10.01 5.32
N THR A 21 -26.00 -10.17 6.63
CA THR A 21 -27.11 -9.61 7.43
C THR A 21 -26.77 -8.27 8.07
N GLU A 22 -25.49 -7.95 8.18
CA GLU A 22 -25.02 -6.74 8.85
C GLU A 22 -24.92 -5.58 7.86
N GLU A 23 -25.45 -4.42 8.27
CA GLU A 23 -25.33 -3.18 7.50
C GLU A 23 -23.89 -2.65 7.60
N VAL A 24 -23.28 -2.43 6.44
CA VAL A 24 -21.95 -1.82 6.34
C VAL A 24 -22.01 -0.30 6.39
N LEU A 25 -23.14 0.29 5.96
CA LEU A 25 -23.45 1.72 6.11
C LEU A 25 -24.80 1.85 6.82
N ARG A 26 -24.90 2.79 7.76
CA ARG A 26 -26.04 2.91 8.68
C ARG A 26 -26.51 4.36 8.74
N GLY A 27 -27.44 4.74 7.89
CA GLY A 27 -28.06 6.06 7.88
C GLY A 27 -27.07 7.21 7.67
N VAL A 28 -26.13 7.04 6.74
CA VAL A 28 -25.09 8.03 6.46
C VAL A 28 -25.68 9.29 5.83
N ASP A 29 -25.40 10.44 6.46
CA ASP A 29 -25.63 11.78 5.92
C ASP A 29 -24.26 12.43 5.65
N LEU A 30 -24.07 12.98 4.43
CA LEU A 30 -22.81 13.61 4.03
C LEU A 30 -23.08 14.62 2.90
N ASP A 31 -22.52 15.82 3.04
CA ASP A 31 -22.61 16.89 2.05
C ASP A 31 -21.21 17.37 1.66
N VAL A 32 -20.84 17.25 0.38
CA VAL A 32 -19.56 17.74 -0.16
C VAL A 32 -19.81 18.92 -1.07
N ALA A 33 -19.21 20.07 -0.77
CA ALA A 33 -19.34 21.26 -1.59
C ALA A 33 -18.59 21.12 -2.93
N GLN A 34 -19.10 21.79 -3.97
CA GLN A 34 -18.41 21.85 -5.27
C GLN A 34 -17.03 22.51 -5.13
N GLY A 35 -16.02 21.93 -5.79
CA GLY A 35 -14.64 22.41 -5.77
C GLY A 35 -13.84 21.98 -4.54
N SER A 36 -14.44 21.27 -3.59
CA SER A 36 -13.74 20.74 -2.41
C SER A 36 -12.71 19.66 -2.78
N PHE A 37 -11.65 19.58 -1.96
CA PHE A 37 -10.79 18.41 -1.85
C PHE A 37 -11.14 17.72 -0.53
N ALA A 38 -12.00 16.71 -0.60
CA ALA A 38 -12.57 16.01 0.55
C ALA A 38 -11.82 14.71 0.85
N LEU A 39 -11.54 14.44 2.11
CA LEU A 39 -11.00 13.14 2.55
C LEU A 39 -12.09 12.33 3.25
N LEU A 40 -12.17 11.04 2.93
CA LEU A 40 -12.94 10.03 3.65
C LEU A 40 -11.97 9.10 4.35
N VAL A 41 -11.83 9.26 5.65
CA VAL A 41 -10.89 8.47 6.45
C VAL A 41 -11.60 7.38 7.24
N GLY A 42 -10.90 6.33 7.60
CA GLY A 42 -11.40 5.21 8.39
C GLY A 42 -10.53 3.96 8.22
N ASP A 43 -10.69 3.00 9.10
CA ASP A 43 -9.94 1.75 9.07
C ASP A 43 -10.24 0.91 7.83
N THR A 44 -9.36 -0.05 7.53
CA THR A 44 -9.60 -1.03 6.46
C THR A 44 -10.85 -1.84 6.79
N GLY A 45 -11.77 -1.95 5.82
CA GLY A 45 -13.04 -2.65 6.02
C GLY A 45 -14.17 -1.81 6.64
N SER A 46 -13.96 -0.52 6.95
CA SER A 46 -15.02 0.35 7.49
C SER A 46 -16.17 0.67 6.51
N GLY A 47 -16.03 0.35 5.22
CA GLY A 47 -17.05 0.59 4.20
C GLY A 47 -16.77 1.76 3.27
N LYS A 48 -15.57 2.39 3.29
CA LYS A 48 -15.20 3.53 2.42
C LYS A 48 -15.39 3.22 0.94
N SER A 49 -14.81 2.12 0.47
CA SER A 49 -14.92 1.67 -0.93
C SER A 49 -16.38 1.41 -1.33
N THR A 50 -17.15 0.80 -0.42
CA THR A 50 -18.59 0.57 -0.62
C THR A 50 -19.33 1.90 -0.77
N MET A 51 -19.07 2.88 0.12
CA MET A 51 -19.72 4.18 0.08
C MET A 51 -19.39 4.92 -1.22
N LEU A 52 -18.12 4.97 -1.65
CA LEU A 52 -17.73 5.59 -2.91
C LEU A 52 -18.36 4.89 -4.10
N SER A 53 -18.40 3.56 -4.13
CA SER A 53 -18.97 2.79 -5.25
C SER A 53 -20.48 3.01 -5.41
N LEU A 54 -21.22 3.28 -4.31
CA LEU A 54 -22.65 3.58 -4.37
C LEU A 54 -22.97 4.93 -5.04
N VAL A 55 -21.99 5.83 -5.17
CA VAL A 55 -22.14 7.08 -5.92
C VAL A 55 -22.12 6.86 -7.44
N LYS A 56 -21.59 5.72 -7.90
CA LYS A 56 -21.54 5.32 -9.32
C LYS A 56 -22.26 3.99 -9.51
N PRO A 57 -23.56 3.98 -9.82
CA PRO A 57 -24.37 2.75 -9.87
C PRO A 57 -23.81 1.64 -10.75
N GLN A 58 -23.00 1.96 -11.78
CA GLN A 58 -22.41 1.00 -12.70
C GLN A 58 -21.36 0.07 -12.04
N ILE A 59 -20.80 0.52 -10.90
CA ILE A 59 -19.79 -0.26 -10.13
C ILE A 59 -20.27 -0.53 -8.70
N ALA A 60 -21.54 -0.22 -8.39
CA ALA A 60 -22.09 -0.47 -7.07
C ALA A 60 -22.13 -1.98 -6.78
N PRO A 61 -21.72 -2.40 -5.56
CA PRO A 61 -21.79 -3.80 -5.18
C PRO A 61 -23.24 -4.28 -5.09
N ALA A 62 -23.45 -5.60 -5.28
CA ALA A 62 -24.77 -6.21 -5.10
C ALA A 62 -25.19 -6.16 -3.63
N GLY A 63 -26.43 -5.73 -3.37
CA GLY A 63 -26.93 -5.59 -2.01
C GLY A 63 -28.24 -4.82 -1.90
N SER A 64 -28.65 -4.51 -0.69
CA SER A 64 -29.82 -3.70 -0.37
C SER A 64 -29.40 -2.29 0.03
N LYS A 65 -29.86 -1.29 -0.72
CA LYS A 65 -29.62 0.14 -0.49
C LYS A 65 -30.88 0.83 -0.01
N ARG A 66 -30.76 1.70 1.00
CA ARG A 66 -31.79 2.62 1.46
C ARG A 66 -31.20 4.04 1.51
N GLY A 67 -32.06 5.05 1.48
CA GLY A 67 -31.63 6.44 1.40
C GLY A 67 -31.44 6.93 -0.03
N SER A 68 -30.82 8.10 -0.19
CA SER A 68 -30.60 8.72 -1.51
C SER A 68 -29.17 9.18 -1.69
N VAL A 69 -28.69 9.11 -2.93
CA VAL A 69 -27.37 9.59 -3.36
C VAL A 69 -27.59 10.57 -4.52
N ARG A 70 -27.16 11.82 -4.34
CA ARG A 70 -27.29 12.85 -5.35
C ARG A 70 -25.94 13.45 -5.71
N VAL A 71 -25.74 13.71 -6.98
CA VAL A 71 -24.59 14.42 -7.51
C VAL A 71 -25.06 15.66 -8.25
N PHE A 72 -24.54 16.82 -7.85
CA PHE A 72 -24.98 18.13 -8.37
C PHE A 72 -26.51 18.27 -8.40
N GLY A 73 -27.18 17.83 -7.32
CA GLY A 73 -28.65 17.91 -7.14
C GLY A 73 -29.48 16.84 -7.87
N ARG A 74 -28.84 15.99 -8.72
CA ARG A 74 -29.52 14.88 -9.43
C ARG A 74 -29.30 13.55 -8.74
N ASN A 75 -30.32 12.71 -8.65
CA ASN A 75 -30.15 11.35 -8.14
C ASN A 75 -29.28 10.55 -9.12
N VAL A 76 -28.29 9.80 -8.58
CA VAL A 76 -27.35 9.03 -9.41
C VAL A 76 -28.04 7.92 -10.21
N GLU A 77 -29.18 7.41 -9.73
CA GLU A 77 -29.97 6.38 -10.40
C GLU A 77 -30.73 6.92 -11.64
N ASP A 78 -30.96 8.23 -11.71
CA ASP A 78 -31.64 8.88 -12.83
C ASP A 78 -30.67 9.30 -13.95
N LEU A 79 -29.35 9.10 -13.75
CA LEU A 79 -28.35 9.44 -14.75
C LEU A 79 -28.21 8.31 -15.79
N SER A 80 -28.21 8.66 -17.06
CA SER A 80 -27.77 7.74 -18.11
C SER A 80 -26.28 7.37 -17.92
N ASN A 81 -25.82 6.28 -18.54
CA ASN A 81 -24.42 5.88 -18.48
C ASN A 81 -23.47 6.97 -18.98
N GLU A 82 -23.84 7.67 -20.05
CA GLU A 82 -23.06 8.79 -20.57
C GLU A 82 -23.02 9.98 -19.59
N GLU A 83 -24.17 10.37 -19.03
CA GLU A 83 -24.23 11.44 -18.02
C GLU A 83 -23.44 11.07 -16.76
N SER A 84 -23.55 9.82 -16.31
CA SER A 84 -22.77 9.31 -15.17
C SER A 84 -21.27 9.38 -15.43
N ALA A 85 -20.78 8.96 -16.63
CA ALA A 85 -19.38 9.01 -17.00
C ALA A 85 -18.83 10.46 -17.05
N ARG A 86 -19.64 11.41 -17.53
CA ARG A 86 -19.29 12.85 -17.60
C ARG A 86 -19.46 13.59 -16.26
N THR A 87 -20.18 13.01 -15.31
CA THR A 87 -20.44 13.65 -14.01
C THR A 87 -19.52 13.13 -12.93
N VAL A 88 -19.33 11.79 -12.85
CA VAL A 88 -18.58 11.13 -11.79
C VAL A 88 -17.47 10.27 -12.42
N GLY A 89 -16.23 10.65 -12.18
CA GLY A 89 -15.04 9.82 -12.42
C GLY A 89 -14.75 8.95 -11.21
N PHE A 90 -14.25 7.75 -11.45
CA PHE A 90 -13.81 6.84 -10.39
C PHE A 90 -12.42 6.29 -10.68
N VAL A 91 -11.54 6.30 -9.69
CA VAL A 91 -10.20 5.73 -9.77
C VAL A 91 -10.09 4.65 -8.70
N PHE A 92 -9.85 3.42 -9.14
CA PHE A 92 -9.75 2.26 -8.25
C PHE A 92 -8.43 2.22 -7.47
N GLN A 93 -8.43 1.53 -6.35
CA GLN A 93 -7.24 1.26 -5.54
C GLN A 93 -6.15 0.53 -6.34
N ASP A 94 -6.57 -0.42 -7.17
CA ASP A 94 -5.68 -1.19 -8.02
C ASP A 94 -5.89 -0.79 -9.49
N PRO A 95 -4.94 -0.11 -10.12
CA PRO A 95 -5.07 0.34 -11.51
C PRO A 95 -5.15 -0.81 -12.51
N ASP A 96 -4.63 -2.01 -12.20
CA ASP A 96 -4.74 -3.18 -13.07
C ASP A 96 -6.18 -3.69 -13.21
N ASN A 97 -7.07 -3.33 -12.28
CA ASN A 97 -8.51 -3.60 -12.39
C ASN A 97 -9.25 -2.54 -13.23
N GLN A 98 -8.61 -1.45 -13.60
CA GLN A 98 -9.21 -0.34 -14.34
C GLN A 98 -8.67 -0.24 -15.77
N ILE A 99 -7.38 -0.46 -15.97
CA ILE A 99 -6.70 -0.40 -17.26
C ILE A 99 -7.09 -1.63 -18.09
N VAL A 100 -7.67 -1.40 -19.25
CA VAL A 100 -8.18 -2.48 -20.14
C VAL A 100 -7.47 -2.55 -21.48
N CYS A 101 -6.79 -1.48 -21.91
CA CYS A 101 -6.08 -1.42 -23.18
C CYS A 101 -4.61 -1.80 -23.03
N ASP A 102 -4.00 -2.27 -24.10
CA ASP A 102 -2.61 -2.71 -24.17
C ASP A 102 -1.59 -1.58 -24.31
N SER A 103 -2.02 -0.36 -24.59
CA SER A 103 -1.17 0.82 -24.75
C SER A 103 -1.74 2.07 -24.08
N VAL A 104 -0.85 2.94 -23.60
CA VAL A 104 -1.19 4.14 -22.84
C VAL A 104 -2.13 5.07 -23.61
N TRP A 105 -1.80 5.39 -24.86
CA TRP A 105 -2.62 6.31 -25.66
C TRP A 105 -4.02 5.75 -25.93
N HIS A 106 -4.14 4.43 -26.12
CA HIS A 106 -5.43 3.76 -26.35
C HIS A 106 -6.27 3.76 -25.07
N GLU A 107 -5.67 3.46 -23.91
CA GLU A 107 -6.34 3.55 -22.62
C GLU A 107 -6.91 4.95 -22.36
N MET A 108 -6.15 5.99 -22.69
CA MET A 108 -6.62 7.38 -22.57
C MET A 108 -7.77 7.70 -23.54
N ALA A 109 -7.79 7.10 -24.73
CA ALA A 109 -8.83 7.32 -25.73
C ALA A 109 -10.11 6.49 -25.47
N PHE A 110 -9.97 5.32 -24.83
CA PHE A 110 -11.02 4.32 -24.68
C PHE A 110 -12.34 4.85 -24.11
N GLY A 111 -12.30 5.63 -23.03
CA GLY A 111 -13.51 6.24 -22.48
C GLY A 111 -14.20 7.23 -23.41
N LEU A 112 -13.41 7.98 -24.19
CA LEU A 112 -13.92 8.94 -25.17
C LEU A 112 -14.52 8.24 -26.40
N GLU A 113 -13.94 7.13 -26.83
CA GLU A 113 -14.48 6.27 -27.90
C GLU A 113 -15.85 5.72 -27.53
N ASN A 114 -15.98 5.20 -26.32
CA ASN A 114 -17.26 4.68 -25.82
C ASN A 114 -18.33 5.78 -25.66
N LEU A 115 -17.93 7.03 -25.43
CA LEU A 115 -18.82 8.17 -25.40
C LEU A 115 -19.13 8.76 -26.78
N GLY A 116 -18.61 8.15 -27.85
CA GLY A 116 -18.84 8.62 -29.23
C GLY A 116 -18.22 9.99 -29.54
N VAL A 117 -17.16 10.40 -28.83
CA VAL A 117 -16.49 11.68 -29.04
C VAL A 117 -15.83 11.69 -30.42
N PRO A 118 -16.00 12.75 -31.25
CA PRO A 118 -15.38 12.82 -32.56
C PRO A 118 -13.85 12.70 -32.49
N ALA A 119 -13.24 12.00 -33.44
CA ALA A 119 -11.80 11.68 -33.44
C ALA A 119 -10.89 12.93 -33.31
N ALA A 120 -11.26 14.07 -33.88
CA ALA A 120 -10.50 15.31 -33.74
C ALA A 120 -10.49 15.84 -32.33
N GLU A 121 -11.64 15.84 -31.67
CA GLU A 121 -11.82 16.25 -30.27
C GLU A 121 -11.12 15.27 -29.32
N MET A 122 -11.22 13.96 -29.57
CA MET A 122 -10.56 12.91 -28.80
C MET A 122 -9.04 13.09 -28.80
N ARG A 123 -8.44 13.25 -30.00
CA ARG A 123 -7.00 13.50 -30.12
C ARG A 123 -6.54 14.73 -29.33
N ARG A 124 -7.33 15.81 -29.39
CA ARG A 124 -7.04 17.03 -28.62
C ARG A 124 -7.03 16.76 -27.13
N ARG A 125 -8.09 16.15 -26.57
CA ARG A 125 -8.24 15.89 -25.13
C ARG A 125 -7.16 14.94 -24.61
N VAL A 126 -6.84 13.89 -25.37
CA VAL A 126 -5.80 12.93 -25.03
C VAL A 126 -4.41 13.58 -25.03
N ALA A 127 -4.10 14.42 -26.03
CA ALA A 127 -2.84 15.15 -26.09
C ALA A 127 -2.69 16.17 -24.95
N GLU A 128 -3.75 16.92 -24.64
CA GLU A 128 -3.76 17.86 -23.53
C GLU A 128 -3.53 17.18 -22.17
N ALA A 129 -4.23 16.06 -21.93
CA ALA A 129 -4.06 15.29 -20.71
C ALA A 129 -2.67 14.64 -20.63
N GLY A 130 -2.17 14.08 -21.74
CA GLY A 130 -0.82 13.53 -21.82
C GLY A 130 0.25 14.58 -21.48
N TYR A 131 0.08 15.81 -21.96
CA TYR A 131 0.96 16.92 -21.60
C TYR A 131 0.82 17.33 -20.14
N PHE A 132 -0.42 17.49 -19.64
CA PHE A 132 -0.71 17.88 -18.25
C PHE A 132 -0.10 16.93 -17.23
N PHE A 133 -0.14 15.62 -17.51
CA PHE A 133 0.43 14.59 -16.65
C PHE A 133 1.88 14.21 -16.97
N GLY A 134 2.52 14.89 -17.92
CA GLY A 134 3.92 14.63 -18.28
C GLY A 134 4.18 13.24 -18.86
N MET A 135 3.26 12.73 -19.69
CA MET A 135 3.30 11.36 -20.23
C MET A 135 4.16 11.23 -21.51
N GLY A 136 4.79 12.29 -21.99
CA GLY A 136 5.44 12.33 -23.30
C GLY A 136 6.37 11.15 -23.59
N ASP A 137 7.26 10.81 -22.66
CA ASP A 137 8.27 9.77 -22.83
C ASP A 137 7.71 8.33 -22.86
N TRP A 138 6.50 8.13 -22.34
CA TRP A 138 5.89 6.81 -22.21
C TRP A 138 4.46 6.72 -22.79
N PHE A 139 4.06 7.73 -23.55
CA PHE A 139 2.73 7.84 -24.15
C PHE A 139 2.38 6.68 -25.09
N HIS A 140 3.38 6.13 -25.77
CA HIS A 140 3.25 4.98 -26.68
C HIS A 140 3.67 3.65 -26.05
N SER A 141 3.99 3.65 -24.76
CA SER A 141 4.42 2.42 -24.09
C SER A 141 3.26 1.44 -23.94
N PRO A 142 3.55 0.14 -23.90
CA PRO A 142 2.60 -0.88 -23.45
C PRO A 142 2.21 -0.63 -21.99
N THR A 143 0.94 -0.88 -21.64
CA THR A 143 0.42 -0.64 -20.28
C THR A 143 0.97 -1.63 -19.26
N ASP A 144 1.30 -2.84 -19.66
CA ASP A 144 1.93 -3.87 -18.82
C ASP A 144 3.38 -3.53 -18.44
N ALA A 145 4.08 -2.74 -19.27
CA ALA A 145 5.45 -2.29 -19.00
C ALA A 145 5.52 -1.11 -18.01
N LEU A 146 4.39 -0.54 -17.60
CA LEU A 146 4.36 0.61 -16.71
C LEU A 146 4.63 0.22 -15.25
N SER A 147 5.35 1.10 -14.54
CA SER A 147 5.41 1.02 -13.07
C SER A 147 4.05 1.31 -12.44
N GLY A 148 3.82 0.82 -11.21
CA GLY A 148 2.57 1.05 -10.49
C GLY A 148 2.17 2.54 -10.41
N GLY A 149 3.14 3.44 -10.17
CA GLY A 149 2.88 4.87 -10.17
C GLY A 149 2.46 5.44 -11.52
N ARG A 150 3.03 4.95 -12.62
CA ARG A 150 2.60 5.32 -13.98
C ARG A 150 1.23 4.75 -14.32
N LYS A 151 0.93 3.51 -13.90
CA LYS A 151 -0.40 2.92 -14.05
C LYS A 151 -1.46 3.72 -13.29
N GLN A 152 -1.17 4.12 -12.05
CA GLN A 152 -2.09 4.93 -11.25
C GLN A 152 -2.31 6.31 -11.88
N LEU A 153 -1.25 6.93 -12.41
CA LEU A 153 -1.36 8.19 -13.13
C LEU A 153 -2.14 8.04 -14.43
N LEU A 154 -1.98 6.91 -15.15
CA LEU A 154 -2.74 6.58 -16.33
C LEU A 154 -4.24 6.40 -16.00
N ALA A 155 -4.58 5.66 -14.94
CA ALA A 155 -5.95 5.48 -14.48
C ALA A 155 -6.63 6.82 -14.12
N LEU A 156 -5.89 7.75 -13.49
CA LEU A 156 -6.35 9.10 -13.24
C LEU A 156 -6.57 9.87 -14.55
N ALA A 157 -5.60 9.85 -15.46
CA ALA A 157 -5.65 10.58 -16.71
C ALA A 157 -6.77 10.07 -17.64
N SER A 158 -6.92 8.75 -17.81
CA SER A 158 -7.98 8.13 -18.62
C SER A 158 -9.37 8.44 -18.08
N THR A 159 -9.50 8.62 -16.76
CA THR A 159 -10.75 9.10 -16.15
C THR A 159 -10.99 10.58 -16.45
N LEU A 160 -9.96 11.42 -16.36
CA LEU A 160 -10.09 12.87 -16.49
C LEU A 160 -10.29 13.38 -17.91
N VAL A 161 -9.86 12.64 -18.94
CA VAL A 161 -10.17 13.01 -20.35
C VAL A 161 -11.67 13.06 -20.64
N MET A 162 -12.49 12.33 -19.86
CA MET A 162 -13.94 12.41 -19.92
C MET A 162 -14.52 13.67 -19.26
N GLN A 163 -13.69 14.46 -18.57
CA GLN A 163 -14.00 15.71 -17.90
C GLN A 163 -15.10 15.58 -16.82
N PRO A 164 -14.97 14.65 -15.86
CA PRO A 164 -15.92 14.53 -14.78
C PRO A 164 -15.86 15.75 -13.87
N ARG A 165 -17.03 16.10 -13.29
CA ARG A 165 -17.16 17.23 -12.35
C ARG A 165 -16.83 16.82 -10.90
N LEU A 166 -17.03 15.54 -10.56
CA LEU A 166 -16.69 14.89 -9.29
C LEU A 166 -15.76 13.73 -9.58
N LEU A 167 -14.63 13.67 -8.89
CA LEU A 167 -13.66 12.59 -8.97
C LEU A 167 -13.60 11.86 -7.64
N LEU A 168 -13.90 10.58 -7.66
CA LEU A 168 -13.82 9.68 -6.51
C LEU A 168 -12.58 8.80 -6.66
N LEU A 169 -11.78 8.71 -5.62
CA LEU A 169 -10.58 7.87 -5.61
C LEU A 169 -10.59 6.97 -4.38
N ASP A 170 -10.41 5.69 -4.62
CA ASP A 170 -10.36 4.68 -3.57
C ASP A 170 -8.91 4.27 -3.32
N GLU A 171 -8.34 4.70 -2.17
CA GLU A 171 -6.96 4.39 -1.73
C GLU A 171 -5.89 4.59 -2.81
N PRO A 172 -5.87 5.70 -3.57
CA PRO A 172 -5.10 5.83 -4.80
C PRO A 172 -3.58 5.83 -4.59
N ALA A 173 -3.11 6.07 -3.36
CA ALA A 173 -1.70 6.12 -3.03
C ALA A 173 -1.19 4.84 -2.33
N ALA A 174 -2.06 3.88 -2.00
CA ALA A 174 -1.72 2.73 -1.17
C ALA A 174 -0.64 1.80 -1.75
N GLN A 175 -0.44 1.83 -3.07
CA GLN A 175 0.51 0.96 -3.76
C GLN A 175 1.73 1.70 -4.32
N LEU A 176 1.85 3.00 -4.02
CA LEU A 176 2.87 3.87 -4.59
C LEU A 176 4.06 4.01 -3.65
N ASP A 177 5.25 4.11 -4.21
CA ASP A 177 6.43 4.55 -3.46
C ASP A 177 6.31 6.05 -3.09
N PRO A 178 7.11 6.54 -2.15
CA PRO A 178 7.00 7.92 -1.68
C PRO A 178 7.13 9.00 -2.77
N ILE A 179 7.96 8.75 -3.79
CA ILE A 179 8.16 9.70 -4.90
C ILE A 179 6.95 9.67 -5.84
N ALA A 180 6.49 8.47 -6.23
CA ALA A 180 5.29 8.31 -7.04
C ALA A 180 4.05 8.86 -6.32
N THR A 181 3.92 8.62 -5.00
CA THR A 181 2.87 9.20 -4.17
C THR A 181 2.86 10.72 -4.25
N LYS A 182 4.01 11.35 -4.01
CA LYS A 182 4.13 12.80 -4.09
C LYS A 182 3.76 13.35 -5.47
N ASN A 183 4.26 12.72 -6.53
CA ASN A 183 3.95 13.11 -7.90
C ASN A 183 2.46 12.96 -8.22
N PHE A 184 1.86 11.85 -7.81
CA PHE A 184 0.42 11.60 -7.97
C PHE A 184 -0.43 12.63 -7.21
N LEU A 185 -0.10 12.92 -5.95
CA LEU A 185 -0.83 13.91 -5.14
C LEU A 185 -0.69 15.32 -5.70
N HIS A 186 0.49 15.70 -6.19
CA HIS A 186 0.67 16.99 -6.88
C HIS A 186 -0.20 17.08 -8.13
N ALA A 187 -0.26 16.02 -8.95
CA ALA A 187 -1.11 15.96 -10.12
C ALA A 187 -2.60 16.07 -9.74
N LEU A 188 -3.02 15.32 -8.72
CA LEU A 188 -4.40 15.34 -8.22
C LEU A 188 -4.80 16.73 -7.66
N PHE A 189 -3.90 17.38 -6.94
CA PHE A 189 -4.11 18.73 -6.42
C PHE A 189 -4.25 19.76 -7.56
N ARG A 190 -3.42 19.65 -8.61
CA ARG A 190 -3.57 20.49 -9.81
C ARG A 190 -4.93 20.29 -10.48
N VAL A 191 -5.39 19.05 -10.57
CA VAL A 191 -6.75 18.73 -11.09
C VAL A 191 -7.84 19.47 -10.32
N ASN A 192 -7.78 19.45 -9.00
CA ASN A 192 -8.75 20.17 -8.17
C ASN A 192 -8.65 21.70 -8.37
N ARG A 193 -7.43 22.27 -8.32
CA ARG A 193 -7.22 23.72 -8.32
C ARG A 193 -7.31 24.35 -9.70
N GLU A 194 -6.70 23.74 -10.71
CA GLU A 194 -6.60 24.32 -12.06
C GLU A 194 -7.84 23.98 -12.90
N LEU A 195 -8.42 22.77 -12.74
CA LEU A 195 -9.58 22.33 -13.50
C LEU A 195 -10.90 22.51 -12.75
N GLY A 196 -10.87 22.92 -11.48
CA GLY A 196 -12.08 23.11 -10.66
C GLY A 196 -12.86 21.83 -10.38
N CYS A 197 -12.25 20.65 -10.56
CA CYS A 197 -12.89 19.37 -10.30
C CYS A 197 -13.04 19.14 -8.80
N THR A 198 -14.22 18.73 -8.34
CA THR A 198 -14.42 18.29 -6.96
C THR A 198 -13.75 16.93 -6.78
N VAL A 199 -12.96 16.77 -5.73
CA VAL A 199 -12.19 15.54 -5.45
C VAL A 199 -12.62 14.97 -4.11
N MET A 200 -12.89 13.68 -4.05
CA MET A 200 -13.10 12.93 -2.81
C MET A 200 -12.21 11.69 -2.80
N VAL A 201 -11.35 11.58 -1.78
CA VAL A 201 -10.38 10.50 -1.65
C VAL A 201 -10.71 9.69 -0.41
N ALA A 202 -10.98 8.39 -0.56
CA ALA A 202 -10.98 7.45 0.53
C ALA A 202 -9.55 7.03 0.85
N THR A 203 -9.13 7.13 2.11
CA THR A 203 -7.77 6.78 2.53
C THR A 203 -7.71 6.36 3.99
N HIS A 204 -6.75 5.48 4.31
CA HIS A 204 -6.35 5.15 5.68
C HIS A 204 -5.06 5.89 6.10
N ALA A 205 -4.41 6.63 5.17
CA ALA A 205 -3.23 7.45 5.40
C ALA A 205 -3.51 8.93 5.10
N PRO A 206 -4.35 9.61 5.90
CA PRO A 206 -4.79 10.98 5.63
C PRO A 206 -3.68 12.02 5.77
N ASP A 207 -2.63 11.73 6.53
CA ASP A 207 -1.48 12.60 6.75
C ASP A 207 -0.78 13.02 5.45
N LEU A 208 -0.73 12.12 4.46
CA LEU A 208 -0.15 12.39 3.15
C LEU A 208 -0.91 13.48 2.36
N MET A 209 -2.20 13.65 2.65
CA MET A 209 -3.11 14.50 1.90
C MET A 209 -3.69 15.66 2.74
N ALA A 210 -3.38 15.71 4.04
CA ALA A 210 -3.95 16.67 4.97
C ALA A 210 -3.70 18.14 4.55
N ASP A 211 -2.55 18.43 3.92
CA ASP A 211 -2.22 19.78 3.44
C ASP A 211 -3.08 20.24 2.24
N TYR A 212 -3.71 19.29 1.54
CA TYR A 212 -4.56 19.56 0.38
C TYR A 212 -6.05 19.56 0.72
N ALA A 213 -6.42 18.96 1.85
CA ALA A 213 -7.80 18.79 2.27
C ALA A 213 -8.49 20.11 2.59
N THR A 214 -9.70 20.29 2.07
CA THR A 214 -10.60 21.40 2.43
C THR A 214 -11.67 20.97 3.44
N CYS A 215 -11.98 19.67 3.49
CA CYS A 215 -12.85 19.03 4.47
C CYS A 215 -12.49 17.55 4.61
N ALA A 216 -12.87 16.94 5.72
CA ALA A 216 -12.62 15.52 5.97
C ALA A 216 -13.76 14.89 6.75
N TYR A 217 -13.99 13.63 6.51
CA TYR A 217 -15.04 12.81 7.10
C TYR A 217 -14.46 11.50 7.59
N GLU A 218 -14.82 11.08 8.81
CA GLU A 218 -14.46 9.78 9.35
C GLU A 218 -15.63 8.81 9.20
N LEU A 219 -15.39 7.67 8.54
CA LEU A 219 -16.33 6.56 8.49
C LEU A 219 -15.93 5.52 9.53
N ARG A 220 -16.78 5.38 10.55
CA ARG A 220 -16.58 4.43 11.65
C ARG A 220 -17.90 3.76 12.03
N ASP A 221 -17.88 2.45 12.21
CA ASP A 221 -19.05 1.64 12.61
C ASP A 221 -20.29 1.87 11.72
N GLY A 222 -20.05 2.09 10.43
CA GLY A 222 -21.10 2.34 9.43
C GLY A 222 -21.68 3.75 9.42
N SER A 223 -21.20 4.66 10.27
CA SER A 223 -21.65 6.05 10.38
C SER A 223 -20.54 7.03 9.96
N VAL A 224 -20.92 8.18 9.42
CA VAL A 224 -19.99 9.23 8.99
C VAL A 224 -20.04 10.41 9.97
N ARG A 225 -18.88 10.94 10.30
CA ARG A 225 -18.70 12.15 11.09
C ARG A 225 -17.77 13.11 10.36
N GLU A 226 -18.10 14.39 10.33
CA GLU A 226 -17.20 15.43 9.84
C GLU A 226 -16.07 15.67 10.86
N ILE A 227 -14.84 15.85 10.36
CA ILE A 227 -13.66 16.20 11.15
C ILE A 227 -13.51 17.72 11.09
N GLU A 228 -13.77 18.40 12.22
CA GLU A 228 -13.75 19.87 12.28
C GLU A 228 -12.32 20.42 12.24
N ASP A 229 -11.36 19.75 12.88
CA ASP A 229 -9.95 20.16 12.88
C ASP A 229 -9.10 19.26 11.96
N LEU A 230 -8.81 19.76 10.76
CA LEU A 230 -7.95 19.06 9.80
C LEU A 230 -6.52 18.83 10.31
N ALA A 231 -6.07 19.53 11.36
CA ALA A 231 -4.77 19.28 11.97
C ALA A 231 -4.72 17.92 12.70
N GLU A 232 -5.86 17.35 13.08
CA GLU A 232 -5.92 16.00 13.64
C GLU A 232 -5.48 14.94 12.64
N LEU A 233 -5.67 15.18 11.33
CA LEU A 233 -5.23 14.26 10.27
C LEU A 233 -3.71 14.08 10.25
N LYS A 234 -2.95 15.11 10.68
CA LYS A 234 -1.47 15.08 10.74
C LYS A 234 -0.95 14.37 11.99
N LYS A 235 -1.73 14.31 13.07
CA LYS A 235 -1.37 13.62 14.31
C LYS A 235 -1.39 12.10 14.18
N GLY A 236 -1.88 11.58 13.05
CA GLY A 236 -2.00 10.16 12.77
C GLY A 236 -0.69 9.41 12.54
N ARG A 237 0.49 10.05 12.55
CA ARG A 237 1.79 9.40 12.36
C ARG A 237 2.26 8.53 13.53
N ASP A 238 1.60 8.65 14.69
CA ASP A 238 2.04 7.93 15.87
C ASP A 238 1.61 6.46 15.83
N LEU A 239 2.46 5.58 15.32
CA LEU A 239 2.40 4.12 15.54
C LEU A 239 2.70 3.79 17.02
N GLU A 240 2.32 4.68 17.93
CA GLU A 240 2.62 4.63 19.35
C GLU A 240 1.87 3.52 20.08
N GLY A 241 2.62 2.86 20.91
CA GLY A 241 2.10 1.93 21.92
C GLY A 241 2.23 0.45 21.61
N VAL A 242 3.02 0.01 20.61
CA VAL A 242 3.20 -1.43 20.30
C VAL A 242 4.45 -2.02 20.91
N CYS A 243 5.49 -1.20 21.06
CA CYS A 243 6.72 -1.63 21.70
C CYS A 243 7.01 -0.77 22.93
N GLY A 244 7.33 -1.41 24.05
CA GLY A 244 7.49 -0.78 25.35
C GLY A 244 8.47 0.39 25.40
N ARG A 245 8.15 1.34 26.24
CA ARG A 245 8.90 2.59 26.49
C ARG A 245 10.39 2.35 26.76
N ARG A 246 11.26 3.10 26.08
CA ARG A 246 12.62 3.33 26.56
C ARG A 246 12.55 4.23 27.79
N GLN A 247 12.82 3.69 28.97
CA GLN A 247 13.12 4.52 30.16
C GLN A 247 14.58 4.97 30.13
N GLY A 248 14.85 6.13 29.57
CA GLY A 248 16.06 6.90 29.85
C GLY A 248 15.77 7.86 31.01
N ARG A 249 16.42 7.68 32.15
CA ARG A 249 16.38 8.64 33.29
C ARG A 249 17.03 9.97 32.89
N SER A 250 16.28 11.05 32.91
CA SER A 250 16.71 12.36 33.42
C SER A 250 15.49 13.30 33.48
N GLY A 251 15.43 14.04 34.54
CA GLY A 251 14.41 14.82 35.20
C GLY A 251 13.59 15.82 34.39
N SER A 252 12.38 15.93 34.91
CA SER A 252 11.46 17.09 34.95
C SER A 252 11.45 18.06 33.76
N VAL A 253 10.34 18.12 33.04
CA VAL A 253 9.43 19.25 32.85
C VAL A 253 8.22 18.76 32.04
N SER A 254 7.05 19.18 32.50
CA SER A 254 5.73 18.89 31.92
C SER A 254 5.55 19.51 30.55
N ASP A 255 5.34 18.68 29.54
CA ASP A 255 4.52 18.96 28.37
C ASP A 255 4.33 17.60 27.67
N ALA A 256 3.11 17.26 27.28
CA ALA A 256 2.78 15.96 26.74
C ALA A 256 3.47 15.74 25.39
N PRO A 257 4.29 14.69 25.24
CA PRO A 257 4.99 14.45 23.99
C PRO A 257 4.23 13.48 23.10
N ALA A 258 4.28 13.79 21.84
CA ALA A 258 3.98 12.88 20.74
C ALA A 258 4.95 11.67 20.81
N GLU A 259 4.42 10.48 20.88
CA GLU A 259 5.17 9.23 20.98
C GLU A 259 5.47 8.68 19.57
N SER A 260 6.72 8.52 19.17
CA SER A 260 7.16 7.99 17.86
C SER A 260 7.60 6.53 17.96
N MET A 261 7.62 5.78 16.85
CA MET A 261 8.11 4.38 16.83
C MET A 261 9.58 4.21 17.23
N ALA A 262 10.31 5.33 17.45
CA ALA A 262 11.69 5.32 17.91
C ALA A 262 11.87 4.72 19.32
N ASP A 263 10.79 4.52 20.09
CA ASP A 263 10.83 4.02 21.47
C ASP A 263 10.67 2.50 21.60
N ILE A 264 11.03 1.72 20.57
CA ILE A 264 11.19 0.27 20.73
C ILE A 264 12.41 0.01 21.58
N GLU A 265 12.22 -0.30 22.86
CA GLU A 265 13.31 -0.79 23.72
C GLU A 265 13.82 -2.15 23.19
N ARG A 266 15.04 -2.11 22.68
CA ARG A 266 15.85 -3.34 22.60
C ARG A 266 16.27 -3.68 24.05
N PRO A 267 16.06 -4.92 24.51
CA PRO A 267 16.44 -5.28 25.88
C PRO A 267 17.90 -4.93 26.13
N ALA A 268 18.12 -4.16 27.22
CA ALA A 268 19.43 -3.69 27.68
C ALA A 268 20.31 -4.88 28.12
N GLY A 269 20.88 -5.59 27.18
CA GLY A 269 21.74 -6.76 27.45
C GLY A 269 22.60 -7.17 26.28
N GLN A 270 22.32 -6.70 25.09
CA GLN A 270 23.12 -7.03 23.92
C GLN A 270 23.35 -5.84 23.00
N ARG A 271 23.98 -4.78 23.52
CA ARG A 271 24.75 -3.89 22.65
C ARG A 271 25.95 -4.67 22.13
N ARG A 272 25.73 -5.52 21.16
CA ARG A 272 26.82 -5.92 20.27
C ARG A 272 27.00 -4.73 19.33
N GLY A 273 28.05 -3.94 19.61
CA GLY A 273 28.49 -2.88 18.71
C GLY A 273 28.60 -3.44 17.31
N GLY A 274 27.87 -2.85 16.36
CA GLY A 274 28.11 -3.11 14.96
C GLY A 274 29.60 -2.86 14.66
N PRO A 275 30.23 -3.65 13.81
CA PRO A 275 31.63 -3.42 13.51
C PRO A 275 31.78 -2.07 12.82
N SER A 276 32.42 -1.11 13.50
CA SER A 276 32.97 0.06 12.84
C SER A 276 34.05 -0.43 11.88
N PHE A 277 33.86 -0.24 10.60
CA PHE A 277 34.90 -0.45 9.60
C PHE A 277 36.00 0.59 9.78
N GLY A 278 36.97 0.26 10.57
CA GLY A 278 38.14 1.09 10.82
C GLY A 278 39.00 0.51 11.93
N GLY A 279 39.87 -0.48 11.63
CA GLY A 279 40.88 -0.98 12.56
C GLY A 279 40.80 -2.50 12.79
N ALA A 280 41.79 -3.18 12.29
CA ALA A 280 42.04 -4.59 12.48
C ALA A 280 41.88 -5.00 13.95
N ARG A 281 40.86 -5.79 14.27
CA ARG A 281 40.80 -6.63 15.48
C ARG A 281 40.32 -8.03 15.11
N ALA A 282 41.06 -9.00 15.58
CA ALA A 282 40.97 -10.42 15.29
C ALA A 282 39.60 -11.03 15.64
N GLY A 283 39.00 -11.80 14.69
CA GLY A 283 38.47 -13.10 14.95
C GLY A 283 37.06 -13.27 15.49
N PHE A 284 36.02 -12.70 14.82
CA PHE A 284 34.74 -13.39 14.66
C PHE A 284 34.34 -13.23 13.19
N SER A 285 34.46 -14.29 12.42
CA SER A 285 33.97 -14.34 11.05
C SER A 285 32.44 -14.32 11.11
N ILE A 286 31.82 -13.14 11.03
CA ILE A 286 30.36 -13.01 10.87
C ILE A 286 30.06 -13.49 9.46
N THR A 287 29.68 -14.74 9.33
CA THR A 287 29.28 -15.30 8.04
C THR A 287 27.95 -14.67 7.66
N PRO A 288 27.84 -13.96 6.52
CA PRO A 288 26.57 -13.37 6.10
C PRO A 288 25.58 -14.49 5.78
N ALA A 289 24.30 -14.30 6.16
CA ALA A 289 23.23 -15.20 5.77
C ALA A 289 22.98 -15.14 4.26
N VAL A 290 23.13 -13.95 3.67
CA VAL A 290 23.05 -13.70 2.23
C VAL A 290 24.26 -12.89 1.80
N ASP A 291 24.92 -13.31 0.71
CA ASP A 291 26.02 -12.59 0.06
C ASP A 291 25.80 -12.61 -1.45
N ALA A 292 25.52 -11.44 -2.03
CA ALA A 292 25.34 -11.24 -3.46
C ALA A 292 26.46 -10.37 -3.99
N ARG A 293 27.10 -10.78 -5.09
CA ARG A 293 28.23 -10.08 -5.71
C ARG A 293 28.08 -10.01 -7.21
N GLY A 294 28.00 -8.79 -7.73
CA GLY A 294 27.88 -8.51 -9.15
C GLY A 294 26.65 -9.18 -9.78
N VAL A 295 25.52 -9.21 -9.07
CA VAL A 295 24.31 -9.94 -9.52
C VAL A 295 23.60 -9.18 -10.61
N TRP A 296 23.37 -9.86 -11.73
CA TRP A 296 22.55 -9.37 -12.84
C TRP A 296 21.34 -10.27 -13.02
N ALA A 297 20.15 -9.66 -13.18
CA ALA A 297 18.92 -10.40 -13.42
C ALA A 297 17.99 -9.66 -14.37
N ARG A 298 17.31 -10.44 -15.24
CA ARG A 298 16.23 -9.99 -16.13
C ARG A 298 15.19 -11.08 -16.29
N TYR A 299 13.99 -10.71 -16.71
CA TYR A 299 12.88 -11.66 -16.80
C TYR A 299 12.97 -12.51 -18.07
N GLU A 300 13.30 -11.91 -19.20
CA GLU A 300 13.41 -12.56 -20.51
C GLU A 300 14.78 -12.25 -21.12
N ARG A 301 15.15 -13.06 -22.13
CA ARG A 301 16.49 -12.99 -22.75
C ARG A 301 16.77 -11.63 -23.38
N ASP A 302 15.75 -10.99 -23.94
CA ASP A 302 15.87 -9.72 -24.66
C ASP A 302 15.27 -8.53 -23.90
N ALA A 303 14.79 -8.76 -22.64
CA ALA A 303 14.30 -7.70 -21.78
C ALA A 303 15.44 -6.91 -21.11
N ASP A 304 15.13 -5.69 -20.67
CA ASP A 304 16.03 -4.86 -19.91
C ASP A 304 16.49 -5.53 -18.61
N TRP A 305 17.68 -5.15 -18.19
CA TRP A 305 18.23 -5.61 -16.93
C TRP A 305 17.47 -4.96 -15.76
N VAL A 306 16.89 -5.80 -14.88
CA VAL A 306 16.23 -5.37 -13.65
C VAL A 306 17.23 -5.21 -12.50
N LEU A 307 18.23 -6.10 -12.43
CA LEU A 307 19.39 -5.95 -11.52
C LEU A 307 20.65 -5.84 -12.37
N ARG A 308 21.54 -4.93 -11.97
CA ARG A 308 22.69 -4.48 -12.77
C ARG A 308 23.97 -4.48 -11.94
N GLY A 309 24.57 -5.67 -11.75
CA GLY A 309 25.82 -5.78 -10.99
C GLY A 309 25.65 -5.55 -9.49
N LEU A 310 24.49 -5.92 -8.93
CA LEU A 310 24.10 -5.63 -7.56
C LEU A 310 24.97 -6.38 -6.56
N ASP A 311 25.49 -5.66 -5.55
CA ASP A 311 26.21 -6.17 -4.38
C ASP A 311 25.41 -5.90 -3.10
N ILE A 312 25.16 -6.96 -2.30
CA ILE A 312 24.52 -6.82 -0.99
C ILE A 312 24.91 -7.96 -0.05
N SER A 313 25.12 -7.63 1.22
CA SER A 313 25.40 -8.61 2.27
C SER A 313 24.45 -8.42 3.45
N VAL A 314 23.76 -9.50 3.86
CA VAL A 314 22.83 -9.53 4.99
C VAL A 314 23.39 -10.42 6.08
N THR A 315 23.48 -9.92 7.29
CA THR A 315 24.04 -10.62 8.45
C THR A 315 23.02 -11.59 9.03
N THR A 316 23.47 -12.73 9.55
CA THR A 316 22.58 -13.67 10.23
C THR A 316 21.90 -13.04 11.45
N GLY A 317 20.57 -13.17 11.53
CA GLY A 317 19.74 -12.65 12.62
C GLY A 317 19.43 -11.16 12.54
N GLU A 318 19.84 -10.45 11.46
CA GLU A 318 19.42 -9.05 11.25
C GLU A 318 18.08 -8.95 10.52
N VAL A 319 17.40 -7.86 10.74
CA VAL A 319 16.28 -7.38 9.92
C VAL A 319 16.80 -6.34 8.95
N HIS A 320 16.81 -6.67 7.66
CA HIS A 320 17.33 -5.84 6.60
C HIS A 320 16.21 -5.33 5.69
N ALA A 321 16.03 -4.02 5.60
CA ALA A 321 15.02 -3.42 4.73
C ALA A 321 15.63 -3.01 3.38
N LEU A 322 14.97 -3.41 2.29
CA LEU A 322 15.25 -2.96 0.93
C LEU A 322 14.24 -1.87 0.57
N VAL A 323 14.71 -0.65 0.39
CA VAL A 323 13.87 0.50 0.01
C VAL A 323 14.26 1.02 -1.37
N GLY A 324 13.36 1.70 -2.04
CA GLY A 324 13.58 2.23 -3.39
C GLY A 324 12.28 2.34 -4.17
N GLY A 325 12.34 3.00 -5.33
CA GLY A 325 11.19 3.19 -6.22
C GLY A 325 10.61 1.88 -6.76
N ASN A 326 9.40 1.97 -7.34
CA ASN A 326 8.83 0.85 -8.07
C ASN A 326 9.74 0.51 -9.27
N GLY A 327 9.90 -0.77 -9.58
CA GLY A 327 10.80 -1.22 -10.65
C GLY A 327 12.29 -1.27 -10.30
N SER A 328 12.71 -0.84 -9.09
CA SER A 328 14.14 -0.85 -8.69
C SER A 328 14.74 -2.26 -8.49
N GLY A 329 13.94 -3.32 -8.57
CA GLY A 329 14.41 -4.70 -8.49
C GLY A 329 14.27 -5.38 -7.13
N LYS A 330 13.60 -4.76 -6.14
CA LYS A 330 13.43 -5.32 -4.77
C LYS A 330 12.80 -6.72 -4.79
N SER A 331 11.63 -6.87 -5.39
CA SER A 331 10.92 -8.16 -5.51
C SER A 331 11.73 -9.19 -6.29
N THR A 332 12.45 -8.76 -7.32
CA THR A 332 13.36 -9.64 -8.08
C THR A 332 14.49 -10.15 -7.20
N LEU A 333 15.09 -9.29 -6.39
CA LEU A 333 16.13 -9.67 -5.45
C LEU A 333 15.63 -10.68 -4.40
N LEU A 334 14.44 -10.44 -3.82
CA LEU A 334 13.80 -11.39 -2.90
C LEU A 334 13.53 -12.74 -3.58
N ALA A 335 13.04 -12.75 -4.80
CA ALA A 335 12.80 -13.98 -5.57
C ALA A 335 14.10 -14.77 -5.85
N LEU A 336 15.22 -14.07 -6.08
CA LEU A 336 16.54 -14.68 -6.20
C LEU A 336 17.00 -15.29 -4.87
N MET A 337 16.87 -14.57 -3.74
CA MET A 337 17.22 -15.05 -2.39
C MET A 337 16.37 -16.27 -1.99
N ALA A 338 15.08 -16.26 -2.34
CA ALA A 338 14.18 -17.39 -2.12
C ALA A 338 14.59 -18.64 -2.93
N GLY A 339 15.30 -18.44 -4.06
CA GLY A 339 15.63 -19.51 -5.01
C GLY A 339 14.52 -19.79 -6.03
N VAL A 340 13.47 -18.97 -6.06
CA VAL A 340 12.39 -19.03 -7.06
C VAL A 340 12.92 -18.68 -8.45
N ARG A 341 13.94 -17.82 -8.51
CA ARG A 341 14.67 -17.44 -9.72
C ARG A 341 16.16 -17.64 -9.58
N ARG A 342 16.89 -17.64 -10.68
CA ARG A 342 18.36 -17.66 -10.72
C ARG A 342 18.90 -16.38 -11.31
N ALA A 343 20.02 -15.93 -10.78
CA ALA A 343 20.76 -14.82 -11.36
C ALA A 343 21.27 -15.18 -12.76
N ASN A 344 21.22 -14.23 -13.68
CA ASN A 344 21.76 -14.41 -15.02
C ASN A 344 23.30 -14.32 -15.03
N ARG A 345 23.89 -13.47 -14.15
CA ARG A 345 25.33 -13.29 -13.95
C ARG A 345 25.60 -12.93 -12.50
N GLY A 346 26.87 -13.07 -12.07
CA GLY A 346 27.31 -12.80 -10.71
C GLY A 346 27.17 -14.02 -9.80
N ALA A 347 27.37 -13.81 -8.51
CA ALA A 347 27.29 -14.85 -7.49
C ALA A 347 26.27 -14.46 -6.40
N LEU A 348 25.35 -15.34 -6.08
CA LEU A 348 24.44 -15.20 -4.95
C LEU A 348 24.57 -16.44 -4.06
N ARG A 349 25.01 -16.22 -2.84
CA ARG A 349 25.11 -17.25 -1.82
C ARG A 349 24.08 -16.99 -0.72
N VAL A 350 23.19 -17.95 -0.48
CA VAL A 350 22.19 -17.92 0.59
C VAL A 350 22.44 -19.13 1.48
N ILE A 351 22.87 -18.90 2.71
CA ILE A 351 23.27 -19.98 3.64
C ILE A 351 22.06 -20.66 4.29
N PRO A 352 21.03 -19.93 4.78
CA PRO A 352 19.85 -20.57 5.36
C PRO A 352 19.16 -21.51 4.38
N THR A 353 18.88 -22.74 4.84
CA THR A 353 18.22 -23.77 4.04
C THR A 353 16.70 -23.67 4.11
N LYS A 354 16.16 -23.33 5.30
CA LYS A 354 14.74 -23.15 5.54
C LYS A 354 14.35 -21.70 5.26
N LYS A 355 13.75 -21.47 4.11
CA LYS A 355 13.37 -20.12 3.61
C LYS A 355 11.88 -20.04 3.41
N ALA A 356 11.30 -18.87 3.69
CA ALA A 356 9.92 -18.56 3.33
C ALA A 356 9.86 -17.16 2.70
N LEU A 357 9.03 -17.04 1.68
CA LEU A 357 8.78 -15.79 0.95
C LEU A 357 7.31 -15.43 1.05
N LEU A 358 7.01 -14.27 1.59
CA LEU A 358 5.72 -13.59 1.43
C LEU A 358 5.80 -12.77 0.15
N PRO A 359 5.08 -13.13 -0.92
CA PRO A 359 5.06 -12.35 -2.15
C PRO A 359 4.20 -11.10 -2.02
N GLN A 360 4.38 -10.15 -2.93
CA GLN A 360 3.61 -8.91 -2.97
C GLN A 360 2.10 -9.12 -3.15
N ASP A 361 1.69 -10.16 -3.93
CA ASP A 361 0.30 -10.61 -3.98
C ASP A 361 0.15 -11.85 -3.10
N PRO A 362 -0.54 -11.75 -1.94
CA PRO A 362 -0.75 -12.86 -1.03
C PRO A 362 -1.54 -14.01 -1.64
N LYS A 363 -2.36 -13.75 -2.68
CA LYS A 363 -3.14 -14.79 -3.37
C LYS A 363 -2.26 -15.88 -3.98
N ALA A 364 -1.01 -15.55 -4.33
CA ALA A 364 -0.06 -16.52 -4.85
C ALA A 364 0.29 -17.66 -3.88
N LEU A 365 -0.06 -17.50 -2.58
CA LEU A 365 0.17 -18.53 -1.56
C LEU A 365 -1.07 -19.37 -1.25
N PHE A 366 -2.24 -19.01 -1.76
CA PHE A 366 -3.51 -19.66 -1.40
C PHE A 366 -3.88 -20.78 -2.36
N ALA A 367 -4.06 -21.97 -1.79
CA ALA A 367 -4.37 -23.20 -2.52
C ALA A 367 -5.60 -23.94 -1.95
N CYS A 368 -6.06 -23.56 -0.74
CA CYS A 368 -7.15 -24.23 -0.03
C CYS A 368 -8.46 -23.45 -0.14
N GLU A 369 -9.57 -24.12 0.18
CA GLU A 369 -10.92 -23.55 0.09
C GLU A 369 -11.33 -22.79 1.35
N CYS A 370 -10.65 -22.98 2.49
CA CYS A 370 -10.91 -22.24 3.72
C CYS A 370 -9.62 -21.74 4.39
N VAL A 371 -9.79 -20.73 5.23
CA VAL A 371 -8.69 -20.03 5.92
C VAL A 371 -7.96 -20.95 6.89
N GLU A 372 -8.67 -21.84 7.59
CA GLU A 372 -8.05 -22.79 8.52
C GLU A 372 -7.16 -23.80 7.78
N ASP A 373 -7.64 -24.36 6.67
CA ASP A 373 -6.90 -25.31 5.85
C ASP A 373 -5.66 -24.67 5.24
N GLU A 374 -5.73 -23.37 4.86
CA GLU A 374 -4.57 -22.64 4.37
C GLU A 374 -3.43 -22.60 5.39
N LEU A 375 -3.72 -22.40 6.66
CA LEU A 375 -2.68 -22.41 7.69
C LEU A 375 -2.18 -23.83 7.97
N MET A 376 -2.95 -24.86 7.68
CA MET A 376 -2.56 -26.27 7.88
C MET A 376 -1.83 -26.87 6.68
N GLU A 377 -1.92 -26.27 5.49
CA GLU A 377 -1.34 -26.83 4.25
C GLU A 377 0.15 -27.17 4.38
N TRP A 378 0.91 -26.33 5.08
CA TRP A 378 2.36 -26.51 5.27
C TRP A 378 2.74 -27.11 6.62
N ALA A 379 1.81 -27.65 7.39
CA ALA A 379 2.06 -28.22 8.72
C ALA A 379 3.14 -29.30 8.70
N GLY A 380 3.13 -30.16 7.67
CA GLY A 380 4.15 -31.21 7.52
C GLY A 380 5.57 -30.68 7.24
N ILE A 381 5.67 -29.53 6.56
CA ILE A 381 6.96 -28.88 6.27
C ILE A 381 7.41 -28.05 7.47
N GLY A 382 6.48 -27.36 8.14
CA GLY A 382 6.75 -26.47 9.26
C GLY A 382 6.99 -27.20 10.58
N ALA A 383 6.54 -28.46 10.69
CA ALA A 383 6.51 -29.24 11.92
C ALA A 383 5.68 -28.55 13.05
N TYR A 384 4.51 -28.00 12.68
CA TYR A 384 3.52 -27.42 13.59
C TYR A 384 2.19 -28.18 13.46
N GLY A 385 1.26 -27.98 14.41
CA GLY A 385 -0.02 -28.67 14.44
C GLY A 385 -1.20 -27.71 14.48
N VAL A 386 -2.40 -28.29 14.69
CA VAL A 386 -3.68 -27.55 14.74
C VAL A 386 -3.66 -26.47 15.83
N ALA A 387 -3.02 -26.75 16.99
CA ALA A 387 -2.99 -25.82 18.10
C ALA A 387 -2.26 -24.52 17.74
N GLU A 388 -1.11 -24.63 17.06
CA GLU A 388 -0.32 -23.48 16.59
C GLU A 388 -1.05 -22.70 15.48
N ALA A 389 -1.72 -23.41 14.56
CA ALA A 389 -2.51 -22.79 13.50
C ALA A 389 -3.72 -22.00 14.07
N GLN A 390 -4.44 -22.58 15.03
CA GLN A 390 -5.57 -21.91 15.70
C GLN A 390 -5.12 -20.72 16.57
N ALA A 391 -3.97 -20.86 17.26
CA ALA A 391 -3.36 -19.74 17.98
C ALA A 391 -2.99 -18.60 17.03
N MET A 392 -2.43 -18.92 15.84
CA MET A 392 -2.13 -17.94 14.82
C MET A 392 -3.41 -17.27 14.28
N LEU A 393 -4.47 -18.03 13.96
CA LEU A 393 -5.76 -17.48 13.55
C LEU A 393 -6.33 -16.48 14.55
N SER A 394 -6.32 -16.86 15.83
CA SER A 394 -6.81 -16.00 16.90
C SER A 394 -5.99 -14.73 17.03
N ARG A 395 -4.68 -14.85 16.95
CA ARG A 395 -3.73 -13.74 17.02
C ARG A 395 -3.90 -12.73 15.88
N LEU A 396 -4.14 -13.23 14.67
CA LEU A 396 -4.34 -12.40 13.47
C LEU A 396 -5.77 -11.82 13.39
N GLY A 397 -6.64 -12.12 14.37
CA GLY A 397 -8.05 -11.69 14.36
C GLY A 397 -8.88 -12.36 13.26
N LEU A 398 -8.44 -13.53 12.78
CA LEU A 398 -9.10 -14.27 11.69
C LEU A 398 -9.96 -15.44 12.16
N ALA A 399 -10.07 -15.68 13.47
CA ALA A 399 -10.81 -16.81 14.02
C ALA A 399 -12.28 -16.87 13.55
N SER A 400 -12.94 -15.71 13.40
CA SER A 400 -14.31 -15.62 12.88
C SER A 400 -14.44 -15.86 11.37
N CYS A 401 -13.32 -16.02 10.69
CA CYS A 401 -13.25 -16.24 9.24
C CYS A 401 -12.67 -17.62 8.88
N ALA A 402 -12.48 -18.51 9.86
CA ALA A 402 -11.79 -19.80 9.67
C ALA A 402 -12.39 -20.64 8.53
N ASP A 403 -13.73 -20.68 8.43
CA ASP A 403 -14.46 -21.44 7.40
C ASP A 403 -14.66 -20.68 6.07
N ARG A 404 -14.20 -19.42 5.98
CA ARG A 404 -14.36 -18.61 4.75
C ARG A 404 -13.31 -18.96 3.72
N HIS A 405 -13.67 -18.80 2.44
CA HIS A 405 -12.68 -18.88 1.38
C HIS A 405 -11.66 -17.72 1.50
N PRO A 406 -10.35 -17.96 1.33
CA PRO A 406 -9.32 -16.91 1.44
C PRO A 406 -9.57 -15.70 0.54
N TYR A 407 -10.20 -15.88 -0.61
CA TYR A 407 -10.53 -14.79 -1.54
C TYR A 407 -11.70 -13.92 -1.09
N ASP A 408 -12.52 -14.38 -0.15
CA ASP A 408 -13.61 -13.59 0.45
C ASP A 408 -13.13 -12.68 1.59
N LEU A 409 -11.87 -12.81 1.99
CA LEU A 409 -11.24 -11.94 2.96
C LEU A 409 -10.98 -10.54 2.39
N SER A 410 -10.95 -9.52 3.26
CA SER A 410 -10.44 -8.20 2.88
C SER A 410 -8.96 -8.27 2.46
N GLY A 411 -8.47 -7.25 1.75
CA GLY A 411 -7.06 -7.18 1.34
C GLY A 411 -6.10 -7.32 2.52
N GLY A 412 -6.36 -6.61 3.62
CA GLY A 412 -5.56 -6.69 4.85
C GLY A 412 -5.63 -8.06 5.52
N GLN A 413 -6.81 -8.67 5.59
CA GLN A 413 -6.97 -10.01 6.15
C GLN A 413 -6.22 -11.06 5.33
N ARG A 414 -6.24 -10.96 4.00
CA ARG A 414 -5.43 -11.83 3.12
C ARG A 414 -3.94 -11.68 3.38
N GLN A 415 -3.47 -10.46 3.56
CA GLN A 415 -2.06 -10.18 3.87
C GLN A 415 -1.65 -10.80 5.20
N LEU A 416 -2.47 -10.65 6.24
CA LEU A 416 -2.22 -11.26 7.55
C LEU A 416 -2.25 -12.79 7.48
N LEU A 417 -3.21 -13.39 6.77
CA LEU A 417 -3.28 -14.84 6.56
C LEU A 417 -2.01 -15.37 5.90
N ALA A 418 -1.58 -14.75 4.80
CA ALA A 418 -0.37 -15.14 4.09
C ALA A 418 0.89 -15.00 4.97
N LEU A 419 0.99 -13.91 5.75
CA LEU A 419 2.08 -13.73 6.71
C LEU A 419 2.07 -14.83 7.79
N GLY A 420 0.90 -15.13 8.38
CA GLY A 420 0.76 -16.22 9.36
C GLY A 420 1.22 -17.56 8.79
N LYS A 421 0.83 -17.87 7.56
CA LYS A 421 1.21 -19.09 6.85
C LYS A 421 2.74 -19.24 6.72
N VAL A 422 3.44 -18.18 6.27
CA VAL A 422 4.90 -18.24 6.12
C VAL A 422 5.64 -18.27 7.45
N LEU A 423 5.08 -17.65 8.50
CA LEU A 423 5.68 -17.65 9.84
C LEU A 423 5.54 -18.99 10.55
N LEU A 424 4.42 -19.69 10.40
CA LEU A 424 4.21 -21.02 10.99
C LEU A 424 5.25 -22.04 10.54
N VAL A 425 5.80 -21.88 9.35
CA VAL A 425 6.89 -22.72 8.87
C VAL A 425 8.12 -22.59 9.75
N GLY A 426 8.35 -21.49 10.47
CA GLY A 426 9.55 -21.25 11.27
C GLY A 426 10.82 -21.11 10.41
N PRO A 427 10.87 -20.15 9.48
CA PRO A 427 11.99 -20.01 8.55
C PRO A 427 13.24 -19.48 9.23
N GLN A 428 14.42 -19.92 8.76
CA GLN A 428 15.72 -19.33 9.11
C GLN A 428 15.98 -18.03 8.33
N LEU A 429 15.41 -17.94 7.11
CA LEU A 429 15.40 -16.73 6.29
C LEU A 429 13.96 -16.42 5.89
N LEU A 430 13.45 -15.32 6.41
CA LEU A 430 12.14 -14.79 6.10
C LEU A 430 12.27 -13.64 5.11
N LEU A 431 11.64 -13.77 3.97
CA LEU A 431 11.64 -12.80 2.88
C LEU A 431 10.24 -12.20 2.78
N LEU A 432 10.13 -10.89 2.88
CA LEU A 432 8.84 -10.19 2.92
C LEU A 432 8.78 -9.15 1.79
N ASP A 433 7.82 -9.30 0.88
CA ASP A 433 7.59 -8.34 -0.20
C ASP A 433 6.35 -7.52 0.13
N GLU A 434 6.54 -6.25 0.50
CA GLU A 434 5.50 -5.30 0.90
C GLU A 434 4.59 -5.82 2.02
N PRO A 435 5.13 -6.22 3.20
CA PRO A 435 4.36 -6.92 4.24
C PRO A 435 3.23 -6.08 4.87
N THR A 436 3.30 -4.75 4.77
CA THR A 436 2.30 -3.82 5.35
C THR A 436 1.31 -3.29 4.34
N LYS A 437 1.37 -3.76 3.08
CA LYS A 437 0.52 -3.27 2.00
C LYS A 437 -0.98 -3.46 2.31
N GLY A 438 -1.74 -2.37 2.25
CA GLY A 438 -3.19 -2.41 2.46
C GLY A 438 -3.63 -2.68 3.90
N LEU A 439 -2.71 -2.62 4.87
CA LEU A 439 -3.00 -2.78 6.29
C LEU A 439 -3.34 -1.44 6.95
N ASP A 440 -4.31 -1.48 7.83
CA ASP A 440 -4.55 -0.40 8.78
C ASP A 440 -3.46 -0.36 9.86
N ARG A 441 -3.51 0.66 10.70
CA ARG A 441 -2.54 0.92 11.76
C ARG A 441 -2.42 -0.23 12.76
N THR A 442 -3.54 -0.83 13.14
CA THR A 442 -3.57 -1.94 14.11
C THR A 442 -2.91 -3.19 13.54
N ALA A 443 -3.25 -3.53 12.30
CA ALA A 443 -2.66 -4.67 11.60
C ALA A 443 -1.15 -4.49 11.34
N ARG A 444 -0.68 -3.26 10.99
CA ARG A 444 0.76 -2.96 10.86
C ARG A 444 1.51 -3.19 12.17
N LYS A 445 0.93 -2.80 13.29
CA LYS A 445 1.49 -3.05 14.62
C LYS A 445 1.65 -4.55 14.88
N GLU A 446 0.67 -5.35 14.52
CA GLU A 446 0.78 -6.79 14.68
C GLU A 446 1.84 -7.41 13.76
N VAL A 447 1.97 -6.93 12.52
CA VAL A 447 3.08 -7.33 11.63
C VAL A 447 4.43 -6.99 12.24
N ALA A 448 4.60 -5.81 12.84
CA ALA A 448 5.85 -5.41 13.51
C ALA A 448 6.21 -6.36 14.67
N ARG A 449 5.22 -6.77 15.48
CA ARG A 449 5.42 -7.75 16.56
C ARG A 449 5.84 -9.12 16.02
N LEU A 450 5.16 -9.58 14.97
CA LEU A 450 5.45 -10.87 14.33
C LEU A 450 6.87 -10.90 13.76
N VAL A 451 7.29 -9.81 13.12
CA VAL A 451 8.66 -9.65 12.60
C VAL A 451 9.68 -9.68 13.74
N ASP A 452 9.45 -8.95 14.83
CA ASP A 452 10.37 -8.92 15.97
C ASP A 452 10.44 -10.27 16.70
N GLU A 453 9.35 -11.00 16.81
CA GLU A 453 9.33 -12.36 17.37
C GLU A 453 10.09 -13.35 16.49
N ALA A 454 9.88 -13.31 15.17
CA ALA A 454 10.64 -14.15 14.25
C ALA A 454 12.16 -13.88 14.37
N ARG A 455 12.54 -12.59 14.47
CA ARG A 455 13.93 -12.19 14.71
C ARG A 455 14.47 -12.73 16.04
N ARG A 456 13.72 -12.58 17.13
CA ARG A 456 14.10 -13.13 18.45
C ARG A 456 14.22 -14.65 18.42
N GLY A 457 13.42 -15.31 17.58
CA GLY A 457 13.54 -16.75 17.29
C GLY A 457 14.77 -17.13 16.46
N GLY A 458 15.62 -16.17 16.07
CA GLY A 458 16.86 -16.38 15.33
C GLY A 458 16.72 -16.30 13.80
N ALA A 459 15.56 -15.91 13.28
CA ALA A 459 15.38 -15.72 11.84
C ALA A 459 16.15 -14.48 11.34
N THR A 460 16.76 -14.61 10.17
CA THR A 460 17.21 -13.48 9.37
C THR A 460 16.06 -13.01 8.52
N ILE A 461 15.80 -11.71 8.47
CA ILE A 461 14.65 -11.15 7.77
C ILE A 461 15.13 -10.15 6.72
N VAL A 462 14.69 -10.32 5.48
CA VAL A 462 14.89 -9.33 4.42
C VAL A 462 13.54 -8.90 3.94
N MET A 463 13.24 -7.60 4.04
CA MET A 463 11.97 -7.06 3.60
C MET A 463 12.15 -6.03 2.49
N ALA A 464 11.34 -6.11 1.46
CA ALA A 464 11.17 -5.05 0.48
C ALA A 464 9.96 -4.22 0.87
N THR A 465 10.10 -2.91 1.02
CA THR A 465 8.99 -2.04 1.38
C THR A 465 9.22 -0.60 0.95
N HIS A 466 8.14 0.12 0.72
CA HIS A 466 8.13 1.57 0.58
C HIS A 466 7.61 2.27 1.86
N ASP A 467 7.16 1.51 2.86
CA ASP A 467 6.74 2.02 4.17
C ASP A 467 7.99 2.29 5.04
N LEU A 468 8.48 3.53 4.94
CA LEU A 468 9.70 3.94 5.65
C LEU A 468 9.51 3.96 7.16
N GLU A 469 8.31 4.33 7.63
CA GLU A 469 7.99 4.36 9.06
C GLU A 469 8.04 2.94 9.64
N PHE A 470 7.41 1.98 8.98
CA PHE A 470 7.49 0.58 9.36
C PHE A 470 8.93 0.06 9.32
N ALA A 471 9.67 0.34 8.22
CA ALA A 471 11.05 -0.08 8.09
C ALA A 471 11.92 0.50 9.20
N SER A 472 11.74 1.79 9.56
CA SER A 472 12.49 2.46 10.63
C SER A 472 12.30 1.81 11.99
N ALA A 473 11.10 1.29 12.24
CA ALA A 473 10.76 0.68 13.51
C ALA A 473 11.33 -0.72 13.70
N VAL A 474 11.41 -1.51 12.63
CA VAL A 474 11.72 -2.94 12.73
C VAL A 474 13.10 -3.32 12.19
N ALA A 475 13.67 -2.56 11.25
CA ALA A 475 14.92 -2.90 10.60
C ALA A 475 16.16 -2.51 11.45
N ASP A 476 17.23 -3.27 11.27
CA ASP A 476 18.57 -2.96 11.82
C ASP A 476 19.37 -2.12 10.81
N ARG A 477 19.25 -2.46 9.51
CA ARG A 477 19.91 -1.79 8.39
C ARG A 477 18.96 -1.63 7.22
N MET A 478 19.23 -0.63 6.41
CA MET A 478 18.48 -0.34 5.20
C MET A 478 19.40 -0.23 4.00
N SER A 479 18.96 -0.77 2.86
CA SER A 479 19.61 -0.59 1.56
C SER A 479 18.68 0.13 0.61
N LEU A 480 19.20 1.18 -0.02
CA LEU A 480 18.52 1.90 -1.10
C LEU A 480 18.84 1.24 -2.44
N LEU A 481 17.82 0.68 -3.08
CA LEU A 481 17.89 0.18 -4.46
C LEU A 481 17.47 1.25 -5.44
N PHE A 482 18.34 1.52 -6.41
CA PHE A 482 18.10 2.47 -7.49
C PHE A 482 18.68 1.93 -8.81
N ASP A 483 17.91 1.97 -9.88
CA ASP A 483 18.29 1.50 -11.23
C ASP A 483 18.92 0.09 -11.27
N GLY A 484 18.43 -0.80 -10.41
CA GLY A 484 18.90 -2.20 -10.31
C GLY A 484 20.19 -2.41 -9.52
N GLU A 485 20.72 -1.38 -8.87
CA GLU A 485 21.92 -1.40 -8.04
C GLU A 485 21.60 -1.02 -6.59
N VAL A 486 22.49 -1.34 -5.64
CA VAL A 486 22.44 -0.84 -4.28
C VAL A 486 23.22 0.47 -4.20
N ALA A 487 22.51 1.58 -4.03
CA ALA A 487 23.12 2.91 -3.94
C ALA A 487 23.81 3.14 -2.58
N CYS A 488 23.21 2.66 -1.49
CA CYS A 488 23.82 2.67 -0.15
C CYS A 488 23.23 1.58 0.73
N THR A 489 23.98 1.20 1.77
CA THR A 489 23.53 0.31 2.85
C THR A 489 24.01 0.87 4.16
N GLU A 490 23.09 1.28 5.02
CA GLU A 490 23.40 1.98 6.27
C GLU A 490 22.57 1.44 7.43
N PRO A 491 23.04 1.59 8.69
CA PRO A 491 22.16 1.47 9.85
C PRO A 491 20.98 2.42 9.74
N VAL A 492 19.82 2.05 10.28
CA VAL A 492 18.57 2.83 10.14
C VAL A 492 18.75 4.30 10.51
N ASP A 493 19.39 4.58 11.65
CA ASP A 493 19.57 5.96 12.13
C ASP A 493 20.44 6.82 11.18
N GLU A 494 21.41 6.21 10.50
CA GLU A 494 22.29 6.89 9.54
C GLU A 494 21.58 7.06 8.19
N PHE A 495 20.79 6.07 7.78
CA PHE A 495 20.05 6.09 6.53
C PHE A 495 19.16 7.34 6.42
N PHE A 496 18.36 7.64 7.44
CA PHE A 496 17.47 8.81 7.43
C PHE A 496 18.19 10.16 7.54
N ARG A 497 19.42 10.18 8.08
CA ARG A 497 20.25 11.41 8.09
C ARG A 497 20.87 11.71 6.72
N ASN A 498 21.26 10.68 6.00
CA ASN A 498 22.08 10.80 4.80
C ASN A 498 21.23 10.90 3.51
N ASN A 499 19.96 10.44 3.54
CA ASN A 499 19.10 10.42 2.37
C ASN A 499 18.08 11.57 2.37
N LEU A 500 18.08 12.40 1.30
CA LEU A 500 17.25 13.61 1.19
C LEU A 500 15.77 13.31 0.92
N PHE A 501 15.47 12.27 0.13
CA PHE A 501 14.11 11.93 -0.31
C PHE A 501 13.44 10.88 0.56
N TYR A 502 14.20 10.12 1.35
CA TYR A 502 13.75 9.11 2.29
C TYR A 502 13.93 9.66 3.72
N ARG A 503 13.12 10.65 4.10
CA ARG A 503 13.06 11.21 5.45
C ARG A 503 11.70 10.87 6.08
N LEU A 504 11.71 10.54 7.38
CA LEU A 504 10.51 10.38 8.20
C LEU A 504 9.85 11.73 8.48
#